data_2ce4517468e84d54fdb1d3c82051b6f4
#
_entry.id   2ce4517468e84d54fdb1d3c82051b6f4
#
_cell.length_a   1.000
_cell.length_b   1.000
_cell.length_c   1.000
_cell.angle_alpha   90.00
_cell.angle_beta   90.00
_cell.angle_gamma   90.00
#
_symmetry.space_group_name_H-M   'P 1'
#
loop_
_entity.id
_entity.type
_entity.pdbx_description
1 polymer ?
#
loop_
_entity_poly.entity_id
_entity_poly.type
_entity_poly.pdbx_seq_one_letter_code
_entity_poly.pdbx_strand_id
1 'polypeptide(L)'
;MLFPGGRLPLRLFEQRYLQMAKACLRDGTAFGVCLILDGREVGEPALPAAVGCTARIAEWDMPQLGVLQVLARGERRFRVREQRVEPDGLVRGTVELLAQHDAPVAPAHVPCVGLLRRVIREHPTYLEPPHALDSAAWVSARLAELLPLPLALKQTLLELDDPAERLGRLNGMLSEALSGPS
;
A
#
# COMPACT_ATOMS: atom_id res chain seq x y z
N MET A 1 -4.78 1.21 -2.62
CA MET A 1 -4.20 1.17 -1.27
C MET A 1 -2.84 0.52 -1.34
N LEU A 2 -1.83 1.04 -0.63
CA LEU A 2 -0.44 0.55 -0.70
C LEU A 2 0.00 0.04 0.67
N PHE A 3 0.54 -1.17 0.71
CA PHE A 3 1.20 -1.77 1.88
C PHE A 3 2.72 -1.85 1.66
N PRO A 4 3.54 -2.04 2.72
CA PRO A 4 4.97 -2.31 2.58
C PRO A 4 5.24 -3.48 1.63
N GLY A 5 6.19 -3.31 0.70
CA GLY A 5 6.52 -4.28 -0.34
C GLY A 5 5.52 -4.34 -1.50
N GLY A 6 4.41 -3.60 -1.45
CA GLY A 6 3.40 -3.54 -2.52
C GLY A 6 3.84 -2.71 -3.72
N ARG A 7 3.11 -2.85 -4.82
CA ARG A 7 3.31 -2.10 -6.06
C ARG A 7 2.10 -1.21 -6.33
N LEU A 8 2.34 0.02 -6.72
CA LEU A 8 1.31 0.98 -7.05
C LEU A 8 1.64 1.66 -8.39
N PRO A 9 0.96 1.27 -9.48
CA PRO A 9 1.05 2.02 -10.71
C PRO A 9 0.29 3.34 -10.57
N LEU A 10 0.92 4.44 -10.94
CA LEU A 10 0.34 5.78 -10.91
C LEU A 10 0.50 6.46 -12.27
N ARG A 11 -0.49 7.25 -12.63
CA ARG A 11 -0.44 8.15 -13.78
C ARG A 11 -0.54 9.58 -13.27
N LEU A 12 0.59 10.29 -13.29
CA LEU A 12 0.70 11.65 -12.78
C LEU A 12 0.59 12.64 -13.97
N PHE A 13 -0.31 13.59 -13.86
CA PHE A 13 -0.52 14.64 -14.86
C PHE A 13 -0.70 16.03 -14.23
N GLU A 14 -0.99 16.11 -12.94
CA GLU A 14 -1.04 17.38 -12.22
C GLU A 14 0.37 17.90 -11.94
N GLN A 15 0.57 19.21 -12.14
CA GLN A 15 1.88 19.84 -12.01
C GLN A 15 2.53 19.61 -10.64
N ARG A 16 1.74 19.66 -9.56
CA ARG A 16 2.22 19.40 -8.19
C ARG A 16 2.81 17.99 -8.03
N TYR A 17 2.16 16.98 -8.60
CA TYR A 17 2.66 15.59 -8.52
C TYR A 17 3.81 15.32 -9.48
N LEU A 18 3.85 15.97 -10.63
CA LEU A 18 5.00 15.91 -11.55
C LEU A 18 6.26 16.50 -10.91
N GLN A 19 6.12 17.65 -10.23
CA GLN A 19 7.23 18.27 -9.50
C GLN A 19 7.69 17.41 -8.31
N MET A 20 6.75 16.86 -7.54
CA MET A 20 7.06 15.93 -6.46
C MET A 20 7.84 14.71 -6.98
N ALA A 21 7.34 14.05 -8.03
CA ALA A 21 7.98 12.87 -8.60
C ALA A 21 9.39 13.20 -9.13
N LYS A 22 9.56 14.34 -9.81
CA LYS A 22 10.87 14.84 -10.28
C LYS A 22 11.84 15.04 -9.11
N ALA A 23 11.39 15.61 -8.00
CA ALA A 23 12.21 15.80 -6.82
C ALA A 23 12.58 14.44 -6.19
N CYS A 24 11.62 13.52 -6.05
CA CYS A 24 11.86 12.18 -5.53
C CYS A 24 12.89 11.40 -6.37
N LEU A 25 12.80 11.48 -7.69
CA LEU A 25 13.75 10.82 -8.61
C LEU A 25 15.15 11.43 -8.51
N ARG A 26 15.25 12.76 -8.46
CA ARG A 26 16.54 13.47 -8.37
C ARG A 26 17.25 13.17 -7.04
N ASP A 27 16.50 13.22 -5.94
CA ASP A 27 17.05 13.16 -4.57
C ASP A 27 17.06 11.75 -3.99
N GLY A 28 16.53 10.75 -4.72
CA GLY A 28 16.42 9.37 -4.25
C GLY A 28 15.51 9.21 -3.03
N THR A 29 14.49 10.09 -2.89
CA THR A 29 13.60 10.11 -1.73
C THR A 29 12.27 9.42 -2.01
N ALA A 30 11.56 9.03 -0.94
CA ALA A 30 10.21 8.49 -1.01
C ALA A 30 9.16 9.61 -0.88
N PHE A 31 7.93 9.33 -1.32
CA PHE A 31 6.74 10.13 -1.06
C PHE A 31 5.72 9.34 -0.24
N GLY A 32 4.76 10.03 0.36
CA GLY A 32 3.70 9.39 1.15
C GLY A 32 2.49 9.03 0.29
N VAL A 33 1.92 7.85 0.54
CA VAL A 33 0.64 7.40 -0.02
C VAL A 33 -0.33 7.13 1.12
N CYS A 34 -1.44 7.88 1.14
CA CYS A 34 -2.51 7.74 2.13
C CYS A 34 -3.84 7.46 1.43
N LEU A 35 -4.77 6.80 2.14
CA LEU A 35 -6.16 6.77 1.74
C LEU A 35 -6.76 8.18 1.87
N ILE A 36 -7.54 8.59 0.89
CA ILE A 36 -8.35 9.81 0.94
C ILE A 36 -9.63 9.50 1.72
N LEU A 37 -9.84 10.18 2.84
CA LEU A 37 -11.04 10.03 3.67
C LEU A 37 -12.17 10.94 3.18
N ASP A 38 -11.82 12.15 2.73
CA ASP A 38 -12.77 13.12 2.19
C ASP A 38 -12.08 13.98 1.11
N GLY A 39 -12.86 14.48 0.18
CA GLY A 39 -12.37 15.21 -0.98
C GLY A 39 -12.12 14.32 -2.19
N ARG A 40 -11.35 14.84 -3.16
CA ARG A 40 -11.02 14.16 -4.42
C ARG A 40 -9.51 14.07 -4.61
N GLU A 41 -9.07 13.05 -5.33
CA GLU A 41 -7.67 12.89 -5.70
C GLU A 41 -7.18 14.00 -6.63
N VAL A 42 -8.09 14.55 -7.43
CA VAL A 42 -7.83 15.60 -8.42
C VAL A 42 -8.52 16.90 -8.01
N GLY A 43 -7.79 18.01 -8.07
CA GLY A 43 -8.30 19.34 -7.77
C GLY A 43 -7.94 19.82 -6.36
N GLU A 44 -8.93 19.95 -5.48
CA GLU A 44 -8.71 20.43 -4.12
C GLU A 44 -7.96 19.41 -3.25
N PRO A 45 -7.15 19.90 -2.26
CA PRO A 45 -6.46 19.00 -1.34
C PRO A 45 -7.44 18.14 -0.56
N ALA A 46 -7.24 16.83 -0.62
CA ALA A 46 -8.06 15.86 0.10
C ALA A 46 -7.59 15.71 1.56
N LEU A 47 -8.50 15.26 2.43
CA LEU A 47 -8.16 14.86 3.80
C LEU A 47 -7.58 13.42 3.78
N PRO A 48 -6.28 13.24 4.03
CA PRO A 48 -5.68 11.92 4.06
C PRO A 48 -5.96 11.19 5.39
N ALA A 49 -5.96 9.87 5.35
CA ALA A 49 -5.92 9.04 6.55
C ALA A 49 -4.62 9.29 7.35
N ALA A 50 -4.71 9.13 8.66
CA ALA A 50 -3.60 9.37 9.58
C ALA A 50 -2.41 8.40 9.39
N VAL A 51 -2.66 7.20 8.86
CA VAL A 51 -1.62 6.20 8.58
C VAL A 51 -1.56 5.93 7.09
N GLY A 52 -0.35 5.98 6.54
CA GLY A 52 -0.06 5.70 5.15
C GLY A 52 1.17 4.81 4.97
N CYS A 53 1.60 4.67 3.73
CA CYS A 53 2.80 3.95 3.36
C CYS A 53 3.73 4.85 2.54
N THR A 54 5.02 4.92 2.88
CA THR A 54 6.01 5.58 2.03
C THR A 54 6.21 4.76 0.77
N ALA A 55 6.41 5.43 -0.34
CA ALA A 55 6.56 4.83 -1.65
C ALA A 55 7.78 5.41 -2.36
N ARG A 56 8.60 4.54 -2.95
CA ARG A 56 9.72 4.91 -3.81
C ARG A 56 9.40 4.61 -5.26
N ILE A 57 9.73 5.51 -6.16
CA ILE A 57 9.59 5.28 -7.59
C ILE A 57 10.62 4.24 -8.01
N ALA A 58 10.15 3.07 -8.46
CA ALA A 58 10.98 1.98 -8.93
C ALA A 58 11.21 2.05 -10.44
N GLU A 59 10.16 2.41 -11.19
CA GLU A 59 10.18 2.54 -12.64
C GLU A 59 9.37 3.76 -13.04
N TRP A 60 9.74 4.38 -14.14
CA TRP A 60 8.98 5.49 -14.69
C TRP A 60 9.10 5.56 -16.21
N ASP A 61 8.09 6.10 -16.85
CA ASP A 61 8.05 6.39 -18.27
C ASP A 61 7.24 7.67 -18.56
N MET A 62 7.55 8.37 -19.63
CA MET A 62 6.82 9.54 -20.07
C MET A 62 6.30 9.32 -21.51
N PRO A 63 5.21 8.55 -21.67
CA PRO A 63 4.68 8.18 -22.98
C PRO A 63 4.20 9.38 -23.78
N GLN A 64 3.84 10.47 -23.10
CA GLN A 64 3.51 11.76 -23.72
C GLN A 64 3.92 12.92 -22.81
N LEU A 65 4.18 14.09 -23.40
CA LEU A 65 4.54 15.28 -22.65
C LEU A 65 3.44 15.64 -21.61
N GLY A 66 3.87 15.86 -20.36
CA GLY A 66 2.98 16.22 -19.26
C GLY A 66 2.27 15.03 -18.58
N VAL A 67 2.52 13.79 -19.00
CA VAL A 67 2.00 12.59 -18.35
C VAL A 67 3.13 11.66 -17.95
N LEU A 68 3.37 11.51 -16.66
CA LEU A 68 4.37 10.60 -16.10
C LEU A 68 3.67 9.34 -15.56
N GLN A 69 4.04 8.20 -16.10
CA GLN A 69 3.67 6.89 -15.55
C GLN A 69 4.78 6.45 -14.62
N VAL A 70 4.42 6.06 -13.40
CA VAL A 70 5.38 5.55 -12.41
C VAL A 70 4.87 4.25 -11.81
N LEU A 71 5.80 3.33 -11.56
CA LEU A 71 5.57 2.21 -10.69
C LEU A 71 6.24 2.50 -9.35
N ALA A 72 5.45 2.72 -8.33
CA ALA A 72 5.94 2.95 -6.98
C ALA A 72 5.92 1.66 -6.16
N ARG A 73 6.94 1.47 -5.28
CA ARG A 73 7.02 0.37 -4.31
C ARG A 73 6.84 0.91 -2.90
N GLY A 74 5.94 0.29 -2.14
CA GLY A 74 5.73 0.59 -0.74
C GLY A 74 6.93 0.18 0.11
N GLU A 75 7.38 1.06 1.01
CA GLU A 75 8.54 0.78 1.87
C GLU A 75 8.13 0.61 3.32
N ARG A 76 7.65 1.67 3.96
CA ARG A 76 7.37 1.69 5.41
C ARG A 76 6.04 2.35 5.68
N ARG A 77 5.33 1.85 6.70
CA ARG A 77 4.18 2.56 7.25
C ARG A 77 4.64 3.81 7.98
N PHE A 78 3.82 4.86 7.91
CA PHE A 78 4.04 6.09 8.67
C PHE A 78 2.74 6.60 9.26
N ARG A 79 2.86 7.43 10.30
CA ARG A 79 1.75 8.21 10.87
C ARG A 79 1.98 9.68 10.60
N VAL A 80 0.98 10.36 10.06
CA VAL A 80 0.98 11.80 9.88
C VAL A 80 0.87 12.47 11.25
N ARG A 81 1.81 13.35 11.57
CA ARG A 81 1.79 14.14 12.79
C ARG A 81 1.29 15.56 12.52
N GLU A 82 1.74 16.15 11.45
CA GLU A 82 1.35 17.47 10.98
C GLU A 82 1.24 17.45 9.46
N GLN A 83 0.36 18.27 8.92
CA GLN A 83 0.25 18.46 7.49
C GLN A 83 -0.02 19.92 7.14
N ARG A 84 0.45 20.33 5.98
CA ARG A 84 0.15 21.62 5.38
C ARG A 84 -0.08 21.48 3.89
N VAL A 85 -0.89 22.36 3.34
CA VAL A 85 -1.11 22.47 1.91
C VAL A 85 -0.18 23.54 1.39
N GLU A 86 0.68 23.18 0.42
CA GLU A 86 1.57 24.13 -0.25
C GLU A 86 0.79 25.03 -1.23
N PRO A 87 1.36 26.17 -1.67
CA PRO A 87 0.68 27.06 -2.63
C PRO A 87 0.27 26.40 -3.94
N ASP A 88 0.96 25.35 -4.37
CA ASP A 88 0.63 24.55 -5.56
C ASP A 88 -0.43 23.47 -5.29
N GLY A 89 -0.93 23.38 -4.06
CA GLY A 89 -1.90 22.39 -3.62
C GLY A 89 -1.31 21.03 -3.22
N LEU A 90 0.03 20.87 -3.23
CA LEU A 90 0.66 19.65 -2.71
C LEU A 90 0.51 19.58 -1.19
N VAL A 91 0.05 18.45 -0.68
CA VAL A 91 0.04 18.19 0.77
C VAL A 91 1.42 17.71 1.19
N ARG A 92 2.04 18.43 2.12
CA ARG A 92 3.28 18.00 2.80
C ARG A 92 2.99 17.73 4.26
N GLY A 93 3.68 16.73 4.83
CA GLY A 93 3.52 16.38 6.23
C GLY A 93 4.81 16.03 6.93
N THR A 94 4.84 16.29 8.22
CA THR A 94 5.79 15.69 9.16
C THR A 94 5.23 14.33 9.55
N VAL A 95 6.01 13.28 9.35
CA VAL A 95 5.56 11.92 9.58
C VAL A 95 6.48 11.19 10.56
N GLU A 96 5.88 10.30 11.35
CA GLU A 96 6.59 9.34 12.16
C GLU A 96 6.60 7.99 11.44
N LEU A 97 7.78 7.45 11.16
CA LEU A 97 7.90 6.12 10.59
C LEU A 97 7.57 5.07 11.65
N LEU A 98 6.57 4.24 11.35
CA LEU A 98 6.16 3.17 12.25
C LEU A 98 7.16 2.01 12.22
N ALA A 99 7.29 1.32 13.35
CA ALA A 99 8.10 0.12 13.45
C ALA A 99 7.60 -0.95 12.46
N GLN A 100 8.54 -1.69 11.90
CA GLN A 100 8.24 -2.86 11.08
C GLN A 100 8.44 -4.09 11.94
N HIS A 101 7.36 -4.82 12.16
CA HIS A 101 7.37 -6.09 12.86
C HIS A 101 7.14 -7.20 11.86
N ASP A 102 7.72 -8.36 12.14
CA ASP A 102 7.45 -9.58 11.41
C ASP A 102 7.34 -10.74 12.39
N ALA A 103 6.68 -11.79 11.97
CA ALA A 103 6.50 -13.02 12.70
C ALA A 103 6.39 -14.19 11.70
N PRO A 104 6.74 -15.40 12.09
CA PRO A 104 6.48 -16.56 11.27
C PRO A 104 4.96 -16.78 11.11
N VAL A 105 4.58 -17.34 9.96
CA VAL A 105 3.17 -17.71 9.74
C VAL A 105 2.80 -18.87 10.64
N ALA A 106 1.83 -18.67 11.51
CA ALA A 106 1.32 -19.73 12.39
C ALA A 106 0.62 -20.83 11.58
N PRO A 107 0.63 -22.10 12.08
CA PRO A 107 -0.03 -23.22 11.40
C PRO A 107 -1.51 -22.98 11.06
N ALA A 108 -2.24 -22.25 11.91
CA ALA A 108 -3.64 -21.89 11.68
C ALA A 108 -3.84 -21.00 10.43
N HIS A 109 -2.80 -20.34 9.93
CA HIS A 109 -2.86 -19.43 8.79
C HIS A 109 -2.30 -20.02 7.48
N VAL A 110 -1.98 -21.32 7.47
CA VAL A 110 -1.53 -22.04 6.24
C VAL A 110 -2.50 -21.90 5.07
N PRO A 111 -3.84 -21.87 5.27
CA PRO A 111 -4.77 -21.60 4.15
C PRO A 111 -4.52 -20.27 3.43
N CYS A 112 -4.16 -19.22 4.15
CA CYS A 112 -3.77 -17.91 3.59
C CYS A 112 -2.56 -18.02 2.67
N VAL A 113 -1.55 -18.78 3.08
CA VAL A 113 -0.35 -19.06 2.27
C VAL A 113 -0.73 -19.89 1.04
N GLY A 114 -1.62 -20.88 1.19
CA GLY A 114 -2.14 -21.69 0.09
C GLY A 114 -2.81 -20.84 -1.00
N LEU A 115 -3.62 -19.85 -0.60
CA LEU A 115 -4.24 -18.91 -1.52
C LEU A 115 -3.19 -18.08 -2.28
N LEU A 116 -2.19 -17.52 -1.60
CA LEU A 116 -1.13 -16.76 -2.28
C LEU A 116 -0.29 -17.63 -3.23
N ARG A 117 0.05 -18.85 -2.82
CA ARG A 117 0.75 -19.79 -3.72
C ARG A 117 -0.05 -20.07 -4.99
N ARG A 118 -1.37 -20.18 -4.87
CA ARG A 118 -2.25 -20.33 -6.02
C ARG A 118 -2.22 -19.10 -6.92
N VAL A 119 -2.34 -17.88 -6.35
CA VAL A 119 -2.25 -16.63 -7.11
C VAL A 119 -0.90 -16.50 -7.82
N ILE A 120 0.22 -16.78 -7.14
CA ILE A 120 1.56 -16.74 -7.73
C ILE A 120 1.67 -17.70 -8.93
N ARG A 121 1.13 -18.90 -8.83
CA ARG A 121 1.17 -19.90 -9.90
C ARG A 121 0.28 -19.52 -11.08
N GLU A 122 -0.94 -19.05 -10.81
CA GLU A 122 -1.94 -18.76 -11.85
C GLU A 122 -1.73 -17.38 -12.48
N HIS A 123 -1.17 -16.42 -11.71
CA HIS A 123 -0.95 -15.04 -12.12
C HIS A 123 0.44 -14.52 -11.67
N PRO A 124 1.53 -15.03 -12.26
CA PRO A 124 2.90 -14.75 -11.80
C PRO A 124 3.28 -13.26 -11.89
N THR A 125 2.58 -12.48 -12.69
CA THR A 125 2.82 -11.02 -12.83
C THR A 125 2.20 -10.19 -11.71
N TYR A 126 1.30 -10.74 -10.89
CA TYR A 126 0.66 -10.00 -9.81
C TYR A 126 1.59 -9.79 -8.63
N LEU A 127 2.40 -10.80 -8.34
CA LEU A 127 3.35 -10.78 -7.24
C LEU A 127 4.73 -11.16 -7.76
N GLU A 128 5.63 -10.20 -7.78
CA GLU A 128 7.01 -10.44 -8.19
C GLU A 128 7.84 -11.08 -7.07
N PRO A 129 8.81 -11.94 -7.40
CA PRO A 129 9.75 -12.46 -6.42
C PRO A 129 10.64 -11.34 -5.86
N PRO A 130 11.22 -11.54 -4.65
CA PRO A 130 11.11 -12.75 -3.82
C PRO A 130 9.79 -12.85 -3.07
N HIS A 131 9.29 -14.08 -2.86
CA HIS A 131 8.05 -14.35 -2.13
C HIS A 131 8.36 -14.86 -0.72
N ALA A 132 8.11 -14.03 0.30
CA ALA A 132 8.33 -14.39 1.70
C ALA A 132 7.07 -15.05 2.31
N LEU A 133 6.77 -16.28 1.87
CA LEU A 133 5.56 -17.01 2.26
C LEU A 133 5.59 -17.54 3.70
N ASP A 134 6.69 -17.44 4.39
CA ASP A 134 6.91 -17.72 5.81
C ASP A 134 6.75 -16.48 6.71
N SER A 135 6.72 -15.28 6.12
CA SER A 135 6.55 -14.00 6.80
C SER A 135 5.07 -13.63 6.94
N ALA A 136 4.57 -13.49 8.17
CA ALA A 136 3.22 -13.00 8.43
C ALA A 136 3.03 -11.57 7.93
N ALA A 137 4.07 -10.74 8.01
CA ALA A 137 4.03 -9.37 7.50
C ALA A 137 3.84 -9.35 5.98
N TRP A 138 4.59 -10.15 5.24
CA TRP A 138 4.48 -10.22 3.78
C TRP A 138 3.15 -10.84 3.35
N VAL A 139 2.78 -11.99 3.92
CA VAL A 139 1.55 -12.71 3.56
C VAL A 139 0.31 -11.85 3.83
N SER A 140 0.22 -11.23 5.02
CA SER A 140 -0.93 -10.40 5.35
C SER A 140 -1.03 -9.14 4.49
N ALA A 141 0.10 -8.49 4.17
CA ALA A 141 0.12 -7.32 3.30
C ALA A 141 -0.33 -7.68 1.88
N ARG A 142 0.18 -8.76 1.29
CA ARG A 142 -0.22 -9.21 -0.06
C ARG A 142 -1.69 -9.59 -0.14
N LEU A 143 -2.21 -10.30 0.87
CA LEU A 143 -3.64 -10.63 0.92
C LEU A 143 -4.52 -9.38 1.05
N ALA A 144 -4.14 -8.42 1.92
CA ALA A 144 -4.89 -7.17 2.08
C ALA A 144 -4.96 -6.36 0.77
N GLU A 145 -3.92 -6.42 -0.08
CA GLU A 145 -3.93 -5.75 -1.38
C GLU A 145 -4.79 -6.48 -2.41
N LEU A 146 -4.64 -7.81 -2.50
CA LEU A 146 -5.27 -8.64 -3.54
C LEU A 146 -6.76 -8.87 -3.31
N LEU A 147 -7.18 -9.04 -2.06
CA LEU A 147 -8.57 -9.31 -1.74
C LEU A 147 -9.45 -8.10 -2.04
N PRO A 148 -10.68 -8.32 -2.53
CA PRO A 148 -11.64 -7.25 -2.85
C PRO A 148 -12.32 -6.71 -1.59
N LEU A 149 -11.51 -6.21 -0.64
CA LEU A 149 -11.98 -5.66 0.63
C LEU A 149 -12.35 -4.18 0.47
N PRO A 150 -13.35 -3.68 1.23
CA PRO A 150 -13.62 -2.25 1.33
C PRO A 150 -12.38 -1.44 1.74
N LEU A 151 -12.21 -0.24 1.19
CA LEU A 151 -11.03 0.60 1.47
C LEU A 151 -10.88 0.92 2.96
N ALA A 152 -11.99 1.16 3.68
CA ALA A 152 -11.97 1.38 5.12
C ALA A 152 -11.38 0.19 5.88
N LEU A 153 -11.71 -1.04 5.46
CA LEU A 153 -11.15 -2.25 6.05
C LEU A 153 -9.68 -2.43 5.73
N LYS A 154 -9.27 -2.13 4.48
CA LYS A 154 -7.85 -2.11 4.10
C LYS A 154 -7.07 -1.09 4.92
N GLN A 155 -7.67 0.08 5.22
CA GLN A 155 -7.08 1.08 6.09
C GLN A 155 -6.88 0.55 7.52
N THR A 156 -7.92 -0.06 8.11
CA THR A 156 -7.81 -0.71 9.43
C THR A 156 -6.70 -1.76 9.44
N LEU A 157 -6.58 -2.58 8.40
CA LEU A 157 -5.51 -3.58 8.29
C LEU A 157 -4.12 -2.94 8.16
N LEU A 158 -4.00 -1.79 7.48
CA LEU A 158 -2.73 -1.06 7.38
C LEU A 158 -2.30 -0.48 8.74
N GLU A 159 -3.25 -0.07 9.56
CA GLU A 159 -3.03 0.52 10.89
C GLU A 159 -2.58 -0.49 11.95
N LEU A 160 -2.85 -1.77 11.75
CA LEU A 160 -2.41 -2.82 12.68
C LEU A 160 -0.90 -2.96 12.71
N ASP A 161 -0.32 -2.86 13.89
CA ASP A 161 1.12 -3.01 14.10
C ASP A 161 1.57 -4.46 14.06
N ASP A 162 0.78 -5.37 14.65
CA ASP A 162 1.08 -6.80 14.68
C ASP A 162 0.67 -7.48 13.35
N PRO A 163 1.62 -8.02 12.57
CA PRO A 163 1.32 -8.74 11.34
C PRO A 163 0.61 -10.08 11.57
N ALA A 164 0.80 -10.71 12.74
CA ALA A 164 0.10 -11.95 13.07
C ALA A 164 -1.38 -11.67 13.34
N GLU A 165 -1.71 -10.59 14.04
CA GLU A 165 -3.08 -10.12 14.21
C GLU A 165 -3.75 -9.79 12.88
N ARG A 166 -3.03 -9.04 12.01
CA ARG A 166 -3.51 -8.71 10.66
C ARG A 166 -3.84 -9.97 9.87
N LEU A 167 -2.94 -10.96 9.90
CA LEU A 167 -3.13 -12.23 9.20
C LEU A 167 -4.29 -13.03 9.78
N GLY A 168 -4.45 -13.05 11.11
CA GLY A 168 -5.57 -13.67 11.79
C GLY A 168 -6.92 -13.11 11.37
N ARG A 169 -7.04 -11.76 11.28
CA ARG A 169 -8.27 -11.11 10.80
C ARG A 169 -8.59 -11.49 9.36
N LEU A 170 -7.59 -11.50 8.48
CA LEU A 170 -7.76 -11.92 7.09
C LEU A 170 -8.16 -13.39 6.97
N ASN A 171 -7.57 -14.26 7.79
CA ASN A 171 -7.92 -15.68 7.80
C ASN A 171 -9.38 -15.90 8.24
N GLY A 172 -9.85 -15.17 9.28
CA GLY A 172 -11.24 -15.20 9.71
C GLY A 172 -12.20 -14.83 8.57
N MET A 173 -11.95 -13.72 7.88
CA MET A 173 -12.76 -13.26 6.74
C MET A 173 -12.78 -14.28 5.60
N LEU A 174 -11.64 -14.92 5.29
CA LEU A 174 -11.58 -15.95 4.26
C LEU A 174 -12.38 -17.19 4.65
N SER A 175 -12.31 -17.59 5.92
CA SER A 175 -13.07 -18.74 6.43
C SER A 175 -14.58 -18.48 6.38
N GLU A 176 -15.04 -17.29 6.75
CA GLU A 176 -16.45 -16.89 6.67
C GLU A 176 -16.94 -16.87 5.21
N ALA A 177 -16.13 -16.33 4.29
CA ALA A 177 -16.46 -16.28 2.87
C ALA A 177 -16.55 -17.68 2.24
N LEU A 178 -15.74 -18.64 2.70
CA LEU A 178 -15.77 -20.03 2.23
C LEU A 178 -16.88 -20.86 2.86
N SER A 179 -17.32 -20.46 4.08
CA SER A 179 -18.39 -21.16 4.79
C SER A 179 -19.80 -20.80 4.30
N GLY A 180 -19.94 -19.69 3.53
CA GLY A 180 -21.17 -19.20 2.87
C GLY A 180 -22.42 -19.19 3.76
N PRO A 181 -23.44 -18.38 3.53
CA PRO A 181 -24.72 -18.60 4.17
C PRO A 181 -25.35 -19.88 3.59
N SER A 182 -25.63 -20.84 4.46
CA SER A 182 -26.47 -22.02 4.16
C SER A 182 -27.89 -21.58 3.80
#